data_59d4fd407559540ff1b5af5fd6ca4491
#
_entry.id   59d4fd407559540ff1b5af5fd6ca4491
#
_cell.length_a   1.000
_cell.length_b   1.000
_cell.length_c   1.000
_cell.angle_alpha   90.00
_cell.angle_beta   90.00
_cell.angle_gamma   90.00
#
_symmetry.space_group_name_H-M   'P 1'
#
loop_
_entity.id
_entity.type
_entity.pdbx_description
1 polymer ?
#
loop_
_entity_poly.entity_id
_entity_poly.type
_entity_poly.pdbx_seq_one_letter_code
_entity_poly.pdbx_strand_id
1 'polypeptide(L)'
;MVQDAESYVGRVIDKLAPHVNEEVAETIQKYMKNQFPFLGMRAPQLQLLTKELVKEVGLPDKPILLPVVQALWDLPEREYQYVGVSLLTSSAADFTEDDISLLEYTITHKPWWDTLDVIAKHPVGTYFTKFPNTFETRVHTWLSSGDMWLQRSAILCQLGWKQRTQEDVLYRAIEACITSKEFFIRKAIGWALREYSKTNPESVKSFVRSHPELSGLSQREALKVVTRSLHR
;
A
#
# COMPACT_ATOMS: atom_id res chain seq x y z
N MET A 1 9.98 27.57 13.47
CA MET A 1 9.21 27.14 14.66
C MET A 1 9.16 25.62 14.60
N VAL A 2 9.48 24.93 15.68
CA VAL A 2 9.30 23.48 15.76
C VAL A 2 7.79 23.23 15.67
N GLN A 3 7.37 22.54 14.62
CA GLN A 3 5.99 22.20 14.40
C GLN A 3 5.68 20.99 15.27
N ASP A 4 4.67 21.04 16.12
CA ASP A 4 4.19 19.87 16.83
C ASP A 4 3.15 19.10 15.98
N ALA A 5 2.87 17.87 16.38
CA ALA A 5 1.98 16.99 15.63
C ALA A 5 0.54 17.50 15.62
N GLU A 6 0.04 18.05 16.71
CA GLU A 6 -1.33 18.56 16.82
C GLU A 6 -1.53 19.75 15.89
N SER A 7 -0.59 20.70 15.87
CA SER A 7 -0.58 21.84 14.95
C SER A 7 -0.58 21.39 13.50
N TYR A 8 0.24 20.38 13.14
CA TYR A 8 0.29 19.87 11.78
C TYR A 8 -1.04 19.24 11.35
N VAL A 9 -1.61 18.39 12.21
CA VAL A 9 -2.92 17.75 11.95
C VAL A 9 -4.03 18.81 11.84
N GLY A 10 -4.02 19.84 12.69
CA GLY A 10 -4.92 20.98 12.56
C GLY A 10 -4.86 21.65 11.19
N ARG A 11 -3.65 21.85 10.65
CA ARG A 11 -3.48 22.41 9.28
C ARG A 11 -4.02 21.48 8.20
N VAL A 12 -3.92 20.16 8.38
CA VAL A 12 -4.55 19.19 7.45
C VAL A 12 -6.07 19.34 7.49
N ILE A 13 -6.66 19.36 8.69
CA ILE A 13 -8.12 19.52 8.87
C ILE A 13 -8.60 20.83 8.24
N ASP A 14 -7.97 21.95 8.56
CA ASP A 14 -8.33 23.27 8.04
C ASP A 14 -8.24 23.34 6.50
N LYS A 15 -7.22 22.64 5.91
CA LYS A 15 -7.05 22.60 4.45
C LYS A 15 -8.17 21.81 3.77
N LEU A 16 -8.64 20.74 4.39
CA LEU A 16 -9.65 19.86 3.78
C LEU A 16 -11.09 20.33 4.06
N ALA A 17 -11.35 20.93 5.21
CA ALA A 17 -12.70 21.29 5.66
C ALA A 17 -13.55 22.10 4.63
N PRO A 18 -12.99 23.09 3.89
CA PRO A 18 -13.77 23.85 2.90
C PRO A 18 -14.22 23.02 1.68
N HIS A 19 -13.71 21.79 1.53
CA HIS A 19 -13.91 20.94 0.35
C HIS A 19 -14.82 19.74 0.60
N VAL A 20 -15.50 19.70 1.75
CA VAL A 20 -16.45 18.62 2.10
C VAL A 20 -17.60 18.62 1.09
N ASN A 21 -17.97 17.41 0.62
CA ASN A 21 -19.06 17.20 -0.31
C ASN A 21 -19.80 15.90 0.04
N GLU A 22 -20.95 16.04 0.68
CA GLU A 22 -21.73 14.92 1.21
C GLU A 22 -22.22 13.96 0.10
N GLU A 23 -22.62 14.46 -1.06
CA GLU A 23 -23.10 13.64 -2.19
C GLU A 23 -21.96 12.75 -2.74
N VAL A 24 -20.77 13.32 -2.90
CA VAL A 24 -19.58 12.58 -3.33
C VAL A 24 -19.14 11.59 -2.26
N ALA A 25 -19.19 11.99 -0.98
CA ALA A 25 -18.87 11.15 0.17
C ALA A 25 -19.72 9.88 0.19
N GLU A 26 -21.04 10.02 0.03
CA GLU A 26 -21.97 8.88 -0.01
C GLU A 26 -21.65 7.91 -1.16
N THR A 27 -21.31 8.45 -2.34
CA THR A 27 -20.94 7.64 -3.50
C THR A 27 -19.64 6.85 -3.26
N ILE A 28 -18.60 7.50 -2.71
CA ILE A 28 -17.32 6.84 -2.41
C ILE A 28 -17.52 5.80 -1.30
N GLN A 29 -18.27 6.12 -0.28
CA GLN A 29 -18.55 5.25 0.86
C GLN A 29 -19.23 3.94 0.41
N LYS A 30 -20.23 4.01 -0.48
CA LYS A 30 -20.86 2.83 -1.08
C LYS A 30 -19.86 1.98 -1.88
N TYR A 31 -19.00 2.61 -2.69
CA TYR A 31 -17.93 1.92 -3.42
C TYR A 31 -16.96 1.20 -2.49
N MET A 32 -16.63 1.82 -1.35
CA MET A 32 -15.75 1.28 -0.33
C MET A 32 -16.46 0.33 0.64
N LYS A 33 -17.66 -0.13 0.30
CA LYS A 33 -18.44 -1.10 1.09
C LYS A 33 -18.79 -0.61 2.49
N ASN A 34 -18.96 0.70 2.64
CA ASN A 34 -19.27 1.36 3.92
C ASN A 34 -18.27 1.05 5.04
N GLN A 35 -16.99 0.85 4.69
CA GLN A 35 -15.94 0.56 5.68
C GLN A 35 -15.57 1.81 6.49
N PHE A 36 -15.63 3.00 5.89
CA PHE A 36 -15.22 4.27 6.51
C PHE A 36 -16.16 5.40 6.09
N PRO A 37 -16.32 6.45 6.92
CA PRO A 37 -16.86 7.71 6.45
C PRO A 37 -15.86 8.42 5.53
N PHE A 38 -16.36 9.37 4.73
CA PHE A 38 -15.57 10.16 3.80
C PHE A 38 -15.98 11.64 3.89
N LEU A 39 -15.02 12.54 3.63
CA LEU A 39 -15.28 13.96 3.42
C LEU A 39 -15.89 14.22 2.03
N GLY A 40 -15.63 13.34 1.07
CA GLY A 40 -16.18 13.43 -0.28
C GLY A 40 -15.26 14.11 -1.28
N MET A 41 -13.95 13.92 -1.16
CA MET A 41 -12.98 14.40 -2.13
C MET A 41 -12.52 13.28 -3.06
N ARG A 42 -12.53 13.58 -4.36
CA ARG A 42 -11.96 12.66 -5.36
C ARG A 42 -10.42 12.69 -5.31
N ALA A 43 -9.77 11.60 -5.66
CA ALA A 43 -8.33 11.44 -5.57
C ALA A 43 -7.50 12.59 -6.19
N PRO A 44 -7.81 13.13 -7.40
CA PRO A 44 -7.04 14.24 -7.96
C PRO A 44 -7.13 15.53 -7.12
N GLN A 45 -8.31 15.82 -6.56
CA GLN A 45 -8.53 17.00 -5.70
C GLN A 45 -7.75 16.84 -4.40
N LEU A 46 -7.86 15.69 -3.73
CA LEU A 46 -7.14 15.42 -2.49
C LEU A 46 -5.61 15.48 -2.69
N GLN A 47 -5.11 14.92 -3.79
CA GLN A 47 -3.68 15.00 -4.13
C GLN A 47 -3.21 16.45 -4.33
N LEU A 48 -4.02 17.30 -4.98
CA LEU A 48 -3.70 18.72 -5.16
C LEU A 48 -3.63 19.43 -3.80
N LEU A 49 -4.66 19.27 -2.96
CA LEU A 49 -4.73 19.90 -1.63
C LEU A 49 -3.58 19.44 -0.73
N THR A 50 -3.24 18.16 -0.77
CA THR A 50 -2.10 17.62 0.00
C THR A 50 -0.77 18.21 -0.49
N LYS A 51 -0.57 18.36 -1.80
CA LYS A 51 0.63 19.01 -2.35
C LYS A 51 0.74 20.48 -1.97
N GLU A 52 -0.37 21.20 -2.02
CA GLU A 52 -0.44 22.61 -1.59
C GLU A 52 -0.10 22.72 -0.10
N LEU A 53 -0.71 21.87 0.76
CA LEU A 53 -0.39 21.83 2.18
C LEU A 53 1.12 21.63 2.42
N VAL A 54 1.71 20.60 1.79
CA VAL A 54 3.15 20.33 1.94
C VAL A 54 4.00 21.50 1.43
N LYS A 55 3.57 22.21 0.38
CA LYS A 55 4.26 23.42 -0.11
C LYS A 55 4.17 24.58 0.90
N GLU A 56 3.06 24.72 1.62
CA GLU A 56 2.80 25.78 2.59
C GLU A 56 3.54 25.55 3.92
N VAL A 57 3.51 24.33 4.43
CA VAL A 57 3.99 24.00 5.78
C VAL A 57 5.19 23.06 5.83
N GLY A 58 5.62 22.50 4.71
CA GLY A 58 6.66 21.47 4.64
C GLY A 58 6.15 20.05 4.95
N LEU A 59 7.01 19.06 4.81
CA LEU A 59 6.77 17.73 5.37
C LEU A 59 6.92 17.77 6.89
N PRO A 60 6.25 16.89 7.63
CA PRO A 60 6.49 16.76 9.07
C PRO A 60 7.96 16.40 9.32
N ASP A 61 8.60 17.09 10.26
CA ASP A 61 9.94 16.72 10.71
C ASP A 61 9.95 15.29 11.23
N LYS A 62 11.08 14.61 11.07
CA LYS A 62 11.23 13.19 11.45
C LYS A 62 10.68 12.84 12.84
N PRO A 63 10.95 13.62 13.92
CA PRO A 63 10.45 13.30 15.26
C PRO A 63 8.92 13.33 15.39
N ILE A 64 8.23 14.11 14.55
CA ILE A 64 6.77 14.25 14.62
C ILE A 64 6.02 13.44 13.53
N LEU A 65 6.72 12.83 12.57
CA LEU A 65 6.09 12.07 11.50
C LEU A 65 5.20 10.95 12.04
N LEU A 66 5.70 10.14 12.98
CA LEU A 66 4.91 9.07 13.61
C LEU A 66 3.67 9.62 14.33
N PRO A 67 3.76 10.58 15.26
CA PRO A 67 2.58 11.15 15.91
C PRO A 67 1.59 11.78 14.92
N VAL A 68 2.06 12.48 13.88
CA VAL A 68 1.17 13.06 12.83
C VAL A 68 0.40 11.96 12.11
N VAL A 69 1.09 10.91 11.66
CA VAL A 69 0.43 9.81 10.95
C VAL A 69 -0.57 9.09 11.84
N GLN A 70 -0.21 8.81 13.10
CA GLN A 70 -1.13 8.18 14.06
C GLN A 70 -2.37 9.04 14.29
N ALA A 71 -2.20 10.34 14.53
CA ALA A 71 -3.34 11.24 14.73
C ALA A 71 -4.24 11.33 13.48
N LEU A 72 -3.67 11.34 12.27
CA LEU A 72 -4.46 11.26 11.03
C LEU A 72 -5.19 9.91 10.88
N TRP A 73 -4.59 8.81 11.37
CA TRP A 73 -5.24 7.50 11.38
C TRP A 73 -6.41 7.43 12.35
N ASP A 74 -6.36 8.17 13.47
CA ASP A 74 -7.42 8.21 14.47
C ASP A 74 -8.66 8.96 13.98
N LEU A 75 -8.50 9.93 13.06
CA LEU A 75 -9.62 10.66 12.47
C LEU A 75 -10.56 9.72 11.70
N PRO A 76 -11.88 9.96 11.75
CA PRO A 76 -12.86 9.02 11.20
C PRO A 76 -12.84 8.96 9.66
N GLU A 77 -12.72 10.09 8.96
CA GLU A 77 -12.86 10.16 7.51
C GLU A 77 -11.60 9.68 6.80
N ARG A 78 -11.80 8.88 5.76
CA ARG A 78 -10.75 8.13 5.07
C ARG A 78 -9.72 9.01 4.37
N GLU A 79 -10.10 10.20 3.93
CA GLU A 79 -9.18 11.15 3.31
C GLU A 79 -8.01 11.54 4.21
N TYR A 80 -8.18 11.56 5.53
CA TYR A 80 -7.08 11.83 6.45
C TYR A 80 -6.01 10.73 6.41
N GLN A 81 -6.42 9.45 6.31
CA GLN A 81 -5.48 8.36 6.12
C GLN A 81 -4.78 8.46 4.76
N TYR A 82 -5.45 8.91 3.69
CA TYR A 82 -4.80 9.13 2.40
C TYR A 82 -3.75 10.25 2.46
N VAL A 83 -4.00 11.33 3.22
CA VAL A 83 -2.97 12.35 3.49
C VAL A 83 -1.79 11.72 4.21
N GLY A 84 -2.02 10.92 5.27
CA GLY A 84 -0.99 10.20 6.00
C GLY A 84 -0.14 9.29 5.09
N VAL A 85 -0.78 8.54 4.18
CA VAL A 85 -0.07 7.72 3.16
C VAL A 85 0.81 8.58 2.25
N SER A 86 0.31 9.76 1.86
CA SER A 86 1.07 10.71 1.03
C SER A 86 2.30 11.25 1.77
N LEU A 87 2.15 11.61 3.04
CA LEU A 87 3.26 12.06 3.89
C LEU A 87 4.30 10.96 4.08
N LEU A 88 3.88 9.74 4.41
CA LEU A 88 4.78 8.56 4.51
C LEU A 88 5.55 8.31 3.22
N THR A 89 4.85 8.38 2.09
CA THR A 89 5.47 8.16 0.78
C THR A 89 6.53 9.22 0.47
N SER A 90 6.24 10.48 0.82
CA SER A 90 7.15 11.61 0.59
C SER A 90 8.34 11.59 1.53
N SER A 91 8.20 11.06 2.75
CA SER A 91 9.25 10.95 3.77
C SER A 91 10.04 9.65 3.69
N ALA A 92 9.71 8.73 2.77
CA ALA A 92 10.28 7.38 2.77
C ALA A 92 11.80 7.34 2.54
N ALA A 93 12.36 8.35 1.87
CA ALA A 93 13.81 8.49 1.69
C ALA A 93 14.56 8.68 3.03
N ASP A 94 13.90 9.28 4.03
CA ASP A 94 14.47 9.59 5.34
C ASP A 94 14.19 8.51 6.41
N PHE A 95 13.58 7.40 6.04
CA PHE A 95 13.29 6.30 6.96
C PHE A 95 14.58 5.74 7.60
N THR A 96 14.46 5.32 8.85
CA THR A 96 15.41 4.50 9.60
C THR A 96 14.88 3.08 9.73
N GLU A 97 15.66 2.15 10.24
CA GLU A 97 15.18 0.77 10.47
C GLU A 97 13.98 0.70 11.43
N ASP A 98 13.90 1.62 12.40
CA ASP A 98 12.81 1.66 13.38
C ASP A 98 11.45 2.05 12.76
N ASP A 99 11.44 2.70 11.59
CA ASP A 99 10.20 3.12 10.92
C ASP A 99 9.35 1.96 10.41
N ILE A 100 9.86 0.74 10.43
CA ILE A 100 9.05 -0.45 10.11
C ILE A 100 7.84 -0.55 11.04
N SER A 101 7.96 -0.17 12.30
CA SER A 101 6.86 -0.19 13.26
C SER A 101 5.72 0.76 12.86
N LEU A 102 6.05 1.94 12.30
CA LEU A 102 5.06 2.86 11.76
C LEU A 102 4.37 2.29 10.52
N LEU A 103 5.13 1.65 9.62
CA LEU A 103 4.57 1.00 8.44
C LEU A 103 3.63 -0.15 8.84
N GLU A 104 4.03 -1.00 9.78
CA GLU A 104 3.19 -2.08 10.31
C GLU A 104 1.94 -1.53 11.00
N TYR A 105 2.05 -0.44 11.76
CA TYR A 105 0.90 0.24 12.33
C TYR A 105 -0.10 0.63 11.23
N THR A 106 0.33 1.30 10.18
CA THR A 106 -0.56 1.75 9.10
C THR A 106 -1.14 0.62 8.26
N ILE A 107 -0.49 -0.54 8.21
CA ILE A 107 -0.98 -1.75 7.55
C ILE A 107 -2.08 -2.42 8.38
N THR A 108 -1.94 -2.44 9.71
CA THR A 108 -2.81 -3.23 10.61
C THR A 108 -3.95 -2.42 11.24
N HIS A 109 -3.86 -1.07 11.26
CA HIS A 109 -4.89 -0.20 11.82
C HIS A 109 -5.79 0.38 10.72
N LYS A 110 -7.10 0.28 10.89
CA LYS A 110 -8.11 0.65 9.87
C LYS A 110 -7.76 0.09 8.47
N PRO A 111 -7.42 -1.22 8.36
CA PRO A 111 -6.87 -1.78 7.14
C PRO A 111 -7.93 -1.89 6.05
N TRP A 112 -7.58 -1.49 4.85
CA TRP A 112 -8.35 -1.74 3.63
C TRP A 112 -7.43 -1.60 2.42
N TRP A 113 -7.81 -2.19 1.30
CA TRP A 113 -6.97 -2.28 0.09
C TRP A 113 -6.53 -0.91 -0.47
N ASP A 114 -7.32 0.12 -0.30
CA ASP A 114 -7.11 1.47 -0.85
C ASP A 114 -5.87 2.19 -0.31
N THR A 115 -5.62 2.10 0.99
CA THR A 115 -4.39 2.62 1.62
C THR A 115 -3.27 1.60 1.55
N LEU A 116 -3.58 0.35 1.83
CA LEU A 116 -2.60 -0.73 1.95
C LEU A 116 -1.80 -0.95 0.66
N ASP A 117 -2.45 -0.96 -0.49
CA ASP A 117 -1.79 -1.21 -1.77
C ASP A 117 -0.77 -0.11 -2.10
N VAL A 118 -1.07 1.13 -1.72
CA VAL A 118 -0.13 2.25 -1.85
C VAL A 118 1.02 2.12 -0.86
N ILE A 119 0.72 1.80 0.41
CA ILE A 119 1.71 1.61 1.48
C ILE A 119 2.67 0.47 1.11
N ALA A 120 2.16 -0.69 0.73
CA ALA A 120 2.97 -1.84 0.36
C ALA A 120 3.92 -1.53 -0.80
N LYS A 121 3.41 -0.89 -1.85
CA LYS A 121 4.19 -0.58 -3.05
C LYS A 121 5.22 0.52 -2.83
N HIS A 122 4.87 1.59 -2.13
CA HIS A 122 5.70 2.80 -2.07
C HIS A 122 6.50 2.90 -0.78
N PRO A 123 5.98 3.30 0.40
CA PRO A 123 6.83 3.43 1.58
C PRO A 123 7.47 2.11 2.02
N VAL A 124 6.75 0.98 2.00
CA VAL A 124 7.31 -0.35 2.32
C VAL A 124 8.33 -0.79 1.28
N GLY A 125 8.02 -0.66 -0.02
CA GLY A 125 8.96 -0.98 -1.09
C GLY A 125 10.23 -0.14 -1.01
N THR A 126 10.13 1.15 -0.67
CA THR A 126 11.30 2.03 -0.45
C THR A 126 12.08 1.60 0.79
N TYR A 127 11.40 1.28 1.88
CA TYR A 127 12.02 0.79 3.12
C TYR A 127 12.88 -0.45 2.85
N PHE A 128 12.34 -1.47 2.20
CA PHE A 128 13.09 -2.70 1.90
C PHE A 128 14.23 -2.50 0.89
N THR A 129 14.10 -1.52 -0.02
CA THR A 129 15.21 -1.13 -0.89
C THR A 129 16.34 -0.47 -0.09
N LYS A 130 16.01 0.29 0.96
CA LYS A 130 16.97 0.99 1.81
C LYS A 130 17.61 0.05 2.83
N PHE A 131 16.86 -0.91 3.36
CA PHE A 131 17.28 -1.87 4.39
C PHE A 131 17.16 -3.32 3.88
N PRO A 132 17.95 -3.70 2.86
CA PRO A 132 17.80 -5.01 2.21
C PRO A 132 18.08 -6.19 3.14
N ASN A 133 18.90 -6.01 4.18
CA ASN A 133 19.22 -7.06 5.14
C ASN A 133 18.02 -7.45 6.02
N THR A 134 17.01 -6.61 6.16
CA THR A 134 15.80 -6.89 6.95
C THR A 134 14.69 -7.52 6.10
N PHE A 135 14.81 -7.48 4.77
CA PHE A 135 13.73 -7.75 3.85
C PHE A 135 13.16 -9.18 3.98
N GLU A 136 13.98 -10.20 3.80
CA GLU A 136 13.53 -11.59 3.84
C GLU A 136 12.94 -11.97 5.21
N THR A 137 13.62 -11.56 6.29
CA THR A 137 13.15 -11.84 7.65
C THR A 137 11.82 -11.18 7.92
N ARG A 138 11.64 -9.93 7.49
CA ARG A 138 10.40 -9.20 7.72
C ARG A 138 9.24 -9.76 6.89
N VAL A 139 9.49 -10.07 5.61
CA VAL A 139 8.50 -10.74 4.75
C VAL A 139 8.07 -12.06 5.36
N HIS A 140 9.00 -12.88 5.83
CA HIS A 140 8.67 -14.15 6.51
C HIS A 140 7.82 -13.92 7.77
N THR A 141 8.17 -12.92 8.60
CA THR A 141 7.39 -12.57 9.80
C THR A 141 5.95 -12.18 9.43
N TRP A 142 5.76 -11.36 8.39
CA TRP A 142 4.44 -10.95 7.94
C TRP A 142 3.61 -12.11 7.39
N LEU A 143 4.23 -13.02 6.65
CA LEU A 143 3.54 -14.22 6.13
C LEU A 143 3.09 -15.15 7.25
N SER A 144 3.88 -15.25 8.32
CA SER A 144 3.61 -16.12 9.47
C SER A 144 2.69 -15.48 10.52
N SER A 145 2.35 -14.19 10.39
CA SER A 145 1.57 -13.44 11.39
C SER A 145 0.12 -13.88 11.53
N GLY A 146 -0.44 -14.54 10.50
CA GLY A 146 -1.89 -14.80 10.40
C GLY A 146 -2.72 -13.56 10.03
N ASP A 147 -2.15 -12.36 9.98
CA ASP A 147 -2.82 -11.14 9.53
C ASP A 147 -2.86 -11.06 8.00
N MET A 148 -4.07 -11.02 7.43
CA MET A 148 -4.28 -10.99 5.98
C MET A 148 -3.64 -9.76 5.31
N TRP A 149 -3.60 -8.63 6.01
CA TRP A 149 -3.11 -7.37 5.42
C TRP A 149 -1.58 -7.29 5.45
N LEU A 150 -0.93 -7.85 6.48
CA LEU A 150 0.52 -8.07 6.49
C LEU A 150 0.93 -9.08 5.41
N GLN A 151 0.19 -10.20 5.27
CA GLN A 151 0.42 -11.18 4.19
C GLN A 151 0.26 -10.53 2.81
N ARG A 152 -0.79 -9.72 2.61
CA ARG A 152 -0.99 -8.98 1.36
C ARG A 152 0.17 -8.02 1.09
N SER A 153 0.64 -7.31 2.10
CA SER A 153 1.78 -6.39 1.99
C SER A 153 3.08 -7.12 1.63
N ALA A 154 3.32 -8.30 2.21
CA ALA A 154 4.45 -9.16 1.87
C ALA A 154 4.45 -9.57 0.38
N ILE A 155 3.28 -9.89 -0.17
CA ILE A 155 3.14 -10.25 -1.60
C ILE A 155 3.35 -9.03 -2.51
N LEU A 156 2.90 -7.83 -2.08
CA LEU A 156 2.86 -6.63 -2.94
C LEU A 156 4.07 -5.70 -2.81
N CYS A 157 4.93 -5.87 -1.79
CA CYS A 157 6.01 -4.92 -1.49
C CYS A 157 7.05 -4.74 -2.60
N GLN A 158 7.17 -5.71 -3.51
CA GLN A 158 8.07 -5.62 -4.66
C GLN A 158 7.41 -5.06 -5.93
N LEU A 159 6.15 -4.59 -5.86
CA LEU A 159 5.48 -4.02 -7.04
C LEU A 159 6.28 -2.84 -7.61
N GLY A 160 6.61 -2.93 -8.90
CA GLY A 160 7.36 -1.90 -9.61
C GLY A 160 8.87 -1.99 -9.46
N TRP A 161 9.43 -2.99 -8.78
CA TRP A 161 10.88 -3.20 -8.69
C TRP A 161 11.50 -3.68 -10.01
N LYS A 162 10.70 -4.21 -10.92
CA LYS A 162 11.14 -4.65 -12.25
C LYS A 162 12.31 -5.65 -12.14
N GLN A 163 13.47 -5.32 -12.74
CA GLN A 163 14.68 -6.17 -12.72
C GLN A 163 15.29 -6.34 -11.33
N ARG A 164 14.94 -5.47 -10.36
CA ARG A 164 15.39 -5.60 -8.96
C ARG A 164 14.54 -6.56 -8.14
N THR A 165 13.43 -7.08 -8.71
CA THR A 165 12.58 -8.04 -8.02
C THR A 165 13.39 -9.27 -7.62
N GLN A 166 13.39 -9.59 -6.33
CA GLN A 166 13.94 -10.83 -5.81
C GLN A 166 12.88 -11.93 -6.04
N GLU A 167 13.05 -12.66 -7.16
CA GLU A 167 12.07 -13.62 -7.66
C GLU A 167 11.77 -14.72 -6.65
N ASP A 168 12.79 -15.23 -5.99
CA ASP A 168 12.69 -16.27 -4.98
C ASP A 168 11.88 -15.81 -3.75
N VAL A 169 12.06 -14.56 -3.30
CA VAL A 169 11.28 -14.00 -2.20
C VAL A 169 9.82 -13.82 -2.62
N LEU A 170 9.58 -13.32 -3.85
CA LEU A 170 8.23 -13.17 -4.39
C LEU A 170 7.50 -14.52 -4.45
N TYR A 171 8.16 -15.55 -4.98
CA TYR A 171 7.54 -16.87 -5.14
C TYR A 171 7.29 -17.54 -3.79
N ARG A 172 8.24 -17.50 -2.85
CA ARG A 172 8.01 -17.99 -1.47
C ARG A 172 6.84 -17.27 -0.79
N ALA A 173 6.69 -15.94 -1.00
CA ALA A 173 5.57 -15.20 -0.44
C ALA A 173 4.22 -15.66 -1.03
N ILE A 174 4.20 -15.96 -2.32
CA ILE A 174 3.01 -16.49 -2.99
C ILE A 174 2.70 -17.91 -2.54
N GLU A 175 3.70 -18.79 -2.49
CA GLU A 175 3.57 -20.18 -2.05
C GLU A 175 3.02 -20.28 -0.62
N ALA A 176 3.51 -19.43 0.30
CA ALA A 176 3.01 -19.37 1.67
C ALA A 176 1.50 -19.03 1.76
N CYS A 177 0.96 -18.35 0.76
CA CYS A 177 -0.44 -17.91 0.71
C CYS A 177 -1.26 -18.61 -0.38
N ILE A 178 -0.72 -19.56 -1.12
CA ILE A 178 -1.28 -20.09 -2.37
C ILE A 178 -2.66 -20.76 -2.19
N THR A 179 -2.88 -21.40 -1.04
CA THR A 179 -4.13 -22.09 -0.70
C THR A 179 -5.17 -21.18 -0.05
N SER A 180 -4.84 -19.90 0.16
CA SER A 180 -5.72 -18.95 0.84
C SER A 180 -7.09 -18.88 0.13
N LYS A 181 -8.17 -18.81 0.93
CA LYS A 181 -9.53 -18.57 0.46
C LYS A 181 -9.87 -17.08 0.34
N GLU A 182 -9.05 -16.21 0.94
CA GLU A 182 -9.27 -14.78 1.01
C GLU A 182 -9.19 -14.12 -0.38
N PHE A 183 -10.22 -13.38 -0.73
CA PHE A 183 -10.30 -12.67 -2.01
C PHE A 183 -9.12 -11.72 -2.22
N PHE A 184 -8.77 -10.96 -1.18
CA PHE A 184 -7.70 -9.96 -1.25
C PHE A 184 -6.32 -10.60 -1.42
N ILE A 185 -6.08 -11.77 -0.84
CA ILE A 185 -4.83 -12.53 -1.04
C ILE A 185 -4.75 -13.06 -2.48
N ARG A 186 -5.82 -13.71 -2.97
CA ARG A 186 -5.88 -14.22 -4.35
C ARG A 186 -5.66 -13.13 -5.39
N LYS A 187 -6.23 -11.93 -5.15
CA LYS A 187 -6.02 -10.76 -6.01
C LYS A 187 -4.57 -10.26 -5.94
N ALA A 188 -3.98 -10.20 -4.74
CA ALA A 188 -2.58 -9.81 -4.56
C ALA A 188 -1.62 -10.72 -5.32
N ILE A 189 -1.79 -12.04 -5.19
CA ILE A 189 -1.00 -13.03 -5.91
C ILE A 189 -1.07 -12.80 -7.43
N GLY A 190 -2.29 -12.70 -7.95
CA GLY A 190 -2.48 -12.47 -9.39
C GLY A 190 -1.87 -11.15 -9.87
N TRP A 191 -1.97 -10.09 -9.07
CA TRP A 191 -1.41 -8.78 -9.41
C TRP A 191 0.12 -8.78 -9.35
N ALA A 192 0.71 -9.34 -8.31
CA ALA A 192 2.16 -9.42 -8.18
C ALA A 192 2.80 -10.22 -9.34
N LEU A 193 2.24 -11.37 -9.67
CA LEU A 193 2.65 -12.17 -10.83
C LEU A 193 2.47 -11.42 -12.15
N ARG A 194 1.34 -10.74 -12.36
CA ARG A 194 1.09 -9.93 -13.55
C ARG A 194 2.09 -8.79 -13.69
N GLU A 195 2.42 -8.11 -12.58
CA GLU A 195 3.40 -7.03 -12.61
C GLU A 195 4.78 -7.57 -12.96
N TYR A 196 5.19 -8.67 -12.32
CA TYR A 196 6.47 -9.31 -12.59
C TYR A 196 6.56 -9.93 -14.00
N SER A 197 5.46 -10.41 -14.57
CA SER A 197 5.42 -10.93 -15.95
C SER A 197 5.78 -9.89 -17.03
N LYS A 198 5.72 -8.60 -16.72
CA LYS A 198 6.21 -7.54 -17.61
C LYS A 198 7.75 -7.52 -17.69
N THR A 199 8.42 -8.09 -16.69
CA THR A 199 9.88 -8.15 -16.58
C THR A 199 10.40 -9.55 -16.97
N ASN A 200 9.78 -10.60 -16.46
CA ASN A 200 10.16 -11.98 -16.73
C ASN A 200 8.91 -12.86 -17.03
N PRO A 201 8.38 -12.77 -18.27
CA PRO A 201 7.17 -13.49 -18.64
C PRO A 201 7.32 -15.02 -18.61
N GLU A 202 8.49 -15.55 -18.96
CA GLU A 202 8.71 -16.99 -19.02
C GLU A 202 8.79 -17.63 -17.61
N SER A 203 9.43 -16.95 -16.67
CA SER A 203 9.44 -17.39 -15.27
C SER A 203 8.03 -17.43 -14.69
N VAL A 204 7.22 -16.39 -14.91
CA VAL A 204 5.83 -16.36 -14.41
C VAL A 204 4.97 -17.45 -15.06
N LYS A 205 5.12 -17.71 -16.37
CA LYS A 205 4.43 -18.82 -17.05
C LYS A 205 4.82 -20.16 -16.45
N SER A 206 6.10 -20.37 -16.19
CA SER A 206 6.61 -21.59 -15.58
C SER A 206 6.04 -21.77 -14.18
N PHE A 207 6.09 -20.70 -13.36
CA PHE A 207 5.54 -20.72 -12.00
C PHE A 207 4.04 -21.07 -12.00
N VAL A 208 3.24 -20.44 -12.86
CA VAL A 208 1.79 -20.72 -12.93
C VAL A 208 1.52 -22.17 -13.37
N ARG A 209 2.33 -22.73 -14.29
CA ARG A 209 2.18 -24.12 -14.73
C ARG A 209 2.55 -25.14 -13.66
N SER A 210 3.56 -24.84 -12.84
CA SER A 210 4.01 -25.73 -11.77
C SER A 210 3.16 -25.66 -10.50
N HIS A 211 2.23 -24.68 -10.40
CA HIS A 211 1.36 -24.47 -9.24
C HIS A 211 -0.14 -24.54 -9.61
N PRO A 212 -0.66 -25.76 -9.90
CA PRO A 212 -2.08 -25.94 -10.24
C PRO A 212 -3.04 -25.58 -9.11
N GLU A 213 -2.54 -25.52 -7.86
CA GLU A 213 -3.28 -25.06 -6.66
C GLU A 213 -3.56 -23.56 -6.62
N LEU A 214 -2.91 -22.76 -7.47
CA LEU A 214 -3.26 -21.35 -7.64
C LEU A 214 -4.75 -21.19 -7.96
N SER A 215 -5.42 -20.25 -7.28
CA SER A 215 -6.82 -19.96 -7.57
C SER A 215 -6.99 -19.56 -9.05
N GLY A 216 -8.12 -19.93 -9.66
CA GLY A 216 -8.43 -19.51 -11.04
C GLY A 216 -8.43 -17.99 -11.21
N LEU A 217 -8.70 -17.22 -10.13
CA LEU A 217 -8.58 -15.76 -10.12
C LEU A 217 -7.11 -15.34 -10.27
N SER A 218 -6.23 -15.92 -9.45
CA SER A 218 -4.79 -15.61 -9.47
C SER A 218 -4.16 -15.96 -10.82
N GLN A 219 -4.48 -17.13 -11.38
CA GLN A 219 -3.97 -17.57 -12.69
C GLN A 219 -4.38 -16.62 -13.82
N ARG A 220 -5.68 -16.27 -13.90
CA ARG A 220 -6.18 -15.35 -14.94
C ARG A 220 -5.55 -13.97 -14.84
N GLU A 221 -5.38 -13.44 -13.64
CA GLU A 221 -4.74 -12.13 -13.43
C GLU A 221 -3.24 -12.19 -13.77
N ALA A 222 -2.53 -13.23 -13.36
CA ALA A 222 -1.09 -13.40 -13.63
C ALA A 222 -0.78 -13.40 -15.13
N LEU A 223 -1.57 -14.12 -15.91
CA LEU A 223 -1.32 -14.32 -17.35
C LEU A 223 -1.91 -13.23 -18.25
N LYS A 224 -2.68 -12.29 -17.71
CA LYS A 224 -3.42 -11.26 -18.48
C LYS A 224 -2.58 -10.43 -19.46
N VAL A 225 -1.33 -10.13 -19.11
CA VAL A 225 -0.41 -9.36 -19.99
C VAL A 225 0.26 -10.28 -20.99
N VAL A 226 0.66 -11.47 -20.56
CA VAL A 226 1.37 -12.45 -21.38
C VAL A 226 0.51 -12.95 -22.55
N THR A 227 -0.78 -13.21 -22.29
CA THR A 227 -1.71 -13.65 -23.35
C THR A 227 -2.03 -12.55 -24.37
N ARG A 228 -2.01 -11.26 -23.95
CA ARG A 228 -2.23 -10.15 -24.90
C ARG A 228 -1.07 -9.95 -25.90
N SER A 229 0.14 -10.34 -25.52
CA SER A 229 1.32 -10.21 -26.41
C SER A 229 1.35 -11.28 -27.49
N LEU A 230 0.59 -12.36 -27.36
CA LEU A 230 0.48 -13.44 -28.35
C LEU A 230 -0.55 -13.15 -29.46
N HIS A 231 -1.37 -12.10 -29.29
CA HIS A 231 -2.39 -11.69 -30.25
C HIS A 231 -2.09 -10.36 -30.96
N ARG A 232 -0.85 -9.91 -30.90
CA ARG A 232 -0.28 -8.79 -31.70
C ARG A 232 0.81 -9.30 -32.62
#